data_6c2e5a60940f074f7de76efac698489f
#
_entry.id   6c2e5a60940f074f7de76efac698489f
#
_cell.length_a   1.000
_cell.length_b   1.000
_cell.length_c   1.000
_cell.angle_alpha   90.00
_cell.angle_beta   90.00
_cell.angle_gamma   90.00
#
_symmetry.space_group_name_H-M   'P 1'
#
loop_
_entity.id
_entity.type
_entity.pdbx_description
1 polymer ?
#
loop_
_entity_poly.entity_id
_entity_poly.type
_entity_poly.pdbx_seq_one_letter_code
_entity_poly.pdbx_strand_id
1 'polypeptide(L)'
;MAAVAMVFKFYGIETDPQQLNWFLASVGGYTDRGWVYWERAAWLSPNRVRHVYEDLPSYQLIDSNLARGNPVIVRVRLQNGITHFVVIAGKDGFDYLVRDPGAGASKGFYPLRELGSDIEALRFYQPLSNIRSGLSAQR
;
A
#
# COMPACT_ATOMS: atom_id res chain seq x y z
N MET A 1 -2.70 2.35 -9.05
CA MET A 1 -3.80 2.32 -8.06
C MET A 1 -4.10 0.95 -7.48
N ALA A 2 -3.65 -0.11 -8.13
CA ALA A 2 -3.93 -1.45 -7.63
C ALA A 2 -3.36 -1.70 -6.23
N ALA A 3 -2.16 -1.20 -5.94
CA ALA A 3 -1.57 -1.35 -4.60
C ALA A 3 -2.39 -0.62 -3.54
N VAL A 4 -2.85 0.58 -3.83
CA VAL A 4 -3.68 1.35 -2.89
C VAL A 4 -5.00 0.63 -2.65
N ALA A 5 -5.64 0.15 -3.70
CA ALA A 5 -6.89 -0.60 -3.57
C ALA A 5 -6.70 -1.83 -2.68
N MET A 6 -5.59 -2.53 -2.84
CA MET A 6 -5.29 -3.70 -2.02
C MET A 6 -5.14 -3.34 -0.55
N VAL A 7 -4.42 -2.25 -0.25
CA VAL A 7 -4.25 -1.79 1.12
C VAL A 7 -5.58 -1.34 1.72
N PHE A 8 -6.37 -0.61 0.96
CA PHE A 8 -7.69 -0.16 1.43
C PHE A 8 -8.60 -1.34 1.73
N LYS A 9 -8.59 -2.33 0.85
CA LYS A 9 -9.38 -3.55 1.09
C LYS A 9 -8.90 -4.27 2.35
N PHE A 10 -7.60 -4.27 2.59
CA PHE A 10 -7.03 -4.82 3.81
C PHE A 10 -7.61 -4.13 5.05
N TYR A 11 -7.91 -2.83 4.95
CA TYR A 11 -8.51 -2.06 6.03
C TYR A 11 -10.03 -2.09 6.03
N GLY A 12 -10.64 -2.93 5.21
CA GLY A 12 -12.09 -3.05 5.14
C GLY A 12 -12.78 -1.97 4.32
N ILE A 13 -12.05 -1.25 3.50
CA ILE A 13 -12.59 -0.24 2.62
C ILE A 13 -12.84 -0.89 1.26
N GLU A 14 -14.10 -1.02 0.87
CA GLU A 14 -14.47 -1.65 -0.39
C GLU A 14 -14.18 -0.73 -1.55
N THR A 15 -13.24 -1.12 -2.38
CA THR A 15 -12.90 -0.39 -3.59
C THR A 15 -12.10 -1.31 -4.51
N ASP A 16 -11.86 -0.84 -5.73
CA ASP A 16 -11.00 -1.52 -6.67
C ASP A 16 -10.19 -0.48 -7.45
N PRO A 17 -9.21 -0.89 -8.25
CA PRO A 17 -8.37 0.08 -8.97
C PRO A 17 -9.15 1.02 -9.88
N GLN A 18 -10.21 0.54 -10.52
CA GLN A 18 -11.01 1.36 -11.41
C GLN A 18 -11.78 2.42 -10.65
N GLN A 19 -12.39 2.04 -9.55
CA GLN A 19 -13.13 2.99 -8.71
C GLN A 19 -12.20 4.05 -8.12
N LEU A 20 -11.02 3.64 -7.66
CA LEU A 20 -10.03 4.58 -7.17
C LEU A 20 -9.57 5.53 -8.26
N ASN A 21 -9.35 5.03 -9.45
CA ASN A 21 -8.93 5.86 -10.57
C ASN A 21 -9.99 6.91 -10.91
N TRP A 22 -11.26 6.51 -10.95
CA TRP A 22 -12.34 7.45 -11.18
C TRP A 22 -12.42 8.50 -10.08
N PHE A 23 -12.30 8.08 -8.83
CA PHE A 23 -12.31 9.00 -7.71
C PHE A 23 -11.17 10.02 -7.80
N LEU A 24 -9.96 9.54 -8.02
CA LEU A 24 -8.79 10.41 -8.12
C LEU A 24 -8.93 11.40 -9.28
N ALA A 25 -9.43 10.95 -10.41
CA ALA A 25 -9.66 11.85 -11.53
C ALA A 25 -10.64 12.95 -11.15
N SER A 26 -11.64 12.64 -10.33
CA SER A 26 -12.66 13.61 -9.94
C SER A 26 -12.16 14.64 -8.92
N VAL A 27 -11.09 14.35 -8.18
CA VAL A 27 -10.55 15.26 -7.17
C VAL A 27 -9.18 15.82 -7.54
N GLY A 28 -8.81 15.71 -8.82
CA GLY A 28 -7.51 16.20 -9.26
C GLY A 28 -6.34 15.43 -8.67
N GLY A 29 -6.50 14.13 -8.48
CA GLY A 29 -5.53 13.29 -7.80
C GLY A 29 -4.33 12.88 -8.63
N TYR A 30 -4.19 13.38 -9.86
CA TYR A 30 -3.04 13.08 -10.72
C TYR A 30 -2.33 14.35 -11.10
N THR A 31 -1.00 14.26 -11.21
CA THR A 31 -0.20 15.36 -11.75
C THR A 31 -0.37 15.43 -13.27
N ASP A 32 0.18 16.48 -13.89
CA ASP A 32 0.18 16.61 -15.34
C ASP A 32 0.87 15.43 -16.05
N ARG A 33 1.79 14.77 -15.35
CA ARG A 33 2.48 13.60 -15.88
C ARG A 33 1.75 12.30 -15.59
N GLY A 34 0.60 12.37 -14.94
CA GLY A 34 -0.16 11.19 -14.58
C GLY A 34 0.32 10.50 -13.30
N TRP A 35 1.18 11.14 -12.53
CA TRP A 35 1.60 10.63 -11.24
C TRP A 35 0.53 10.89 -10.18
N VAL A 36 0.45 10.01 -9.20
CA VAL A 36 -0.59 10.07 -8.18
C VAL A 36 -0.19 11.00 -7.05
N TYR A 37 -1.14 11.82 -6.62
CA TYR A 37 -1.05 12.47 -5.31
C TYR A 37 -1.55 11.47 -4.28
N TRP A 38 -0.63 10.79 -3.63
CA TRP A 38 -0.95 9.66 -2.74
C TRP A 38 -1.91 10.02 -1.61
N GLU A 39 -1.78 11.21 -1.05
CA GLU A 39 -2.65 11.65 0.03
C GLU A 39 -4.10 11.79 -0.41
N ARG A 40 -4.34 12.07 -1.67
CA ARG A 40 -5.70 12.26 -2.17
C ARG A 40 -6.47 10.95 -2.30
N ALA A 41 -5.78 9.84 -2.41
CA ALA A 41 -6.45 8.54 -2.40
C ALA A 41 -7.17 8.31 -1.07
N ALA A 42 -6.61 8.80 0.02
CA ALA A 42 -7.24 8.66 1.33
C ALA A 42 -8.55 9.43 1.45
N TRP A 43 -8.78 10.41 0.57
CA TRP A 43 -10.03 11.18 0.57
C TRP A 43 -11.23 10.33 0.17
N LEU A 44 -11.00 9.16 -0.41
CA LEU A 44 -12.10 8.23 -0.72
C LEU A 44 -12.83 7.81 0.56
N SER A 45 -12.11 7.67 1.65
CA SER A 45 -12.68 7.28 2.94
C SER A 45 -11.94 7.99 4.07
N PRO A 46 -12.12 9.32 4.17
CA PRO A 46 -11.29 10.13 5.07
C PRO A 46 -11.52 9.87 6.54
N ASN A 47 -12.65 9.24 6.90
CA ASN A 47 -12.93 8.89 8.28
C ASN A 47 -12.34 7.54 8.68
N ARG A 48 -11.78 6.79 7.74
CA ARG A 48 -11.31 5.43 7.99
C ARG A 48 -9.83 5.24 7.74
N VAL A 49 -9.24 6.08 6.93
CA VAL A 49 -7.84 5.94 6.56
C VAL A 49 -7.22 7.30 6.32
N ARG A 50 -5.93 7.42 6.60
CA ARG A 50 -5.18 8.62 6.25
C ARG A 50 -3.83 8.22 5.67
N HIS A 51 -3.32 9.07 4.79
CA HIS A 51 -1.97 8.94 4.25
C HIS A 51 -0.98 9.43 5.29
N VAL A 52 0.07 8.66 5.54
CA VAL A 52 1.04 8.99 6.59
C VAL A 52 2.41 9.30 6.03
N TYR A 53 2.85 8.59 4.99
CA TYR A 53 4.23 8.70 4.56
C TYR A 53 4.37 8.33 3.09
N GLU A 54 5.21 9.12 2.40
CA GLU A 54 5.71 8.75 1.08
C GLU A 54 7.09 9.34 0.91
N ASP A 55 8.11 8.52 0.94
CA ASP A 55 9.48 8.99 0.79
C ASP A 55 10.42 7.79 0.68
N LEU A 56 11.65 8.03 1.04
CA LEU A 56 12.74 7.08 0.94
C LEU A 56 12.51 5.85 1.80
N PRO A 57 13.13 4.71 1.43
CA PRO A 57 12.93 3.49 2.17
C PRO A 57 13.52 3.57 3.58
N SER A 58 12.84 2.91 4.50
CA SER A 58 13.28 2.76 5.88
C SER A 58 12.79 1.41 6.39
N TYR A 59 13.73 0.51 6.66
CA TYR A 59 13.36 -0.81 7.21
C TYR A 59 12.69 -0.68 8.56
N GLN A 60 13.09 0.31 9.35
CA GLN A 60 12.49 0.56 10.65
C GLN A 60 11.01 0.92 10.51
N LEU A 61 10.67 1.76 9.54
CA LEU A 61 9.28 2.12 9.28
C LEU A 61 8.47 0.92 8.77
N ILE A 62 9.07 0.10 7.91
CA ILE A 62 8.39 -1.10 7.43
C ILE A 62 8.09 -2.02 8.63
N ASP A 63 9.11 -2.32 9.42
CA ASP A 63 8.95 -3.26 10.53
C ASP A 63 7.95 -2.74 11.57
N SER A 64 7.97 -1.45 11.87
CA SER A 64 7.04 -0.91 12.85
C SER A 64 5.60 -0.94 12.34
N ASN A 65 5.39 -0.73 11.04
CA ASN A 65 4.05 -0.86 10.46
C ASN A 65 3.58 -2.30 10.47
N LEU A 66 4.43 -3.24 10.10
CA LEU A 66 4.07 -4.65 10.14
C LEU A 66 3.74 -5.11 11.56
N ALA A 67 4.49 -4.62 12.54
CA ALA A 67 4.22 -4.96 13.95
C ALA A 67 2.84 -4.49 14.41
N ARG A 68 2.33 -3.41 13.81
CA ARG A 68 0.98 -2.92 14.08
C ARG A 68 -0.08 -3.56 13.18
N GLY A 69 0.31 -4.47 12.31
CA GLY A 69 -0.62 -5.09 11.37
C GLY A 69 -0.94 -4.24 10.16
N ASN A 70 -0.13 -3.24 9.86
CA ASN A 70 -0.37 -2.34 8.74
C ASN A 70 0.53 -2.70 7.56
N PRO A 71 -0.04 -2.93 6.38
CA PRO A 71 0.76 -3.20 5.19
C PRO A 71 1.44 -1.93 4.68
N VAL A 72 2.53 -2.12 3.96
CA VAL A 72 3.33 -1.02 3.42
C VAL A 72 3.47 -1.20 1.91
N ILE A 73 3.20 -0.15 1.15
CA ILE A 73 3.42 -0.15 -0.29
C ILE A 73 4.88 0.21 -0.53
N VAL A 74 5.56 -0.56 -1.36
CA VAL A 74 6.95 -0.28 -1.72
C VAL A 74 7.08 -0.20 -3.23
N ARG A 75 7.96 0.69 -3.67
CA ARG A 75 8.34 0.76 -5.08
C ARG A 75 9.59 -0.06 -5.30
N VAL A 76 9.52 -0.93 -6.30
CA VAL A 76 10.64 -1.76 -6.73
C VAL A 76 10.88 -1.54 -8.22
N ARG A 77 11.97 -2.05 -8.72
CA ARG A 77 12.30 -1.95 -10.14
C ARG A 77 12.39 -3.35 -10.72
N LEU A 78 11.58 -3.61 -11.72
CA LEU A 78 11.57 -4.90 -12.39
C LEU A 78 12.80 -5.01 -13.30
N GLN A 79 13.06 -6.24 -13.78
CA GLN A 79 14.23 -6.50 -14.62
C GLN A 79 14.24 -5.68 -15.90
N ASN A 80 13.06 -5.32 -16.42
CA ASN A 80 12.95 -4.49 -17.60
C ASN A 80 13.16 -2.98 -17.31
N GLY A 81 13.50 -2.62 -16.08
CA GLY A 81 13.76 -1.24 -15.69
C GLY A 81 12.51 -0.45 -15.32
N ILE A 82 11.35 -1.04 -15.44
CA ILE A 82 10.08 -0.37 -15.10
C ILE A 82 9.87 -0.43 -13.60
N THR A 83 9.46 0.69 -13.02
CA THR A 83 9.10 0.72 -11.60
C THR A 83 7.73 0.08 -11.39
N HIS A 84 7.58 -0.55 -10.23
CA HIS A 84 6.38 -1.28 -9.90
C HIS A 84 6.12 -1.18 -8.40
N PHE A 85 4.86 -1.15 -8.01
CA PHE A 85 4.48 -1.08 -6.60
C PHE A 85 3.91 -2.41 -6.16
N VAL A 86 4.43 -2.92 -5.06
CA VAL A 86 3.92 -4.13 -4.41
C VAL A 86 3.63 -3.83 -2.95
N VAL A 87 2.89 -4.72 -2.30
CA VAL A 87 2.46 -4.52 -0.91
C VAL A 87 3.17 -5.51 -0.01
N ILE A 88 3.94 -5.00 0.96
CA ILE A 88 4.51 -5.83 2.02
C ILE A 88 3.43 -5.97 3.09
N ALA A 89 3.05 -7.22 3.38
CA ALA A 89 2.00 -7.48 4.36
C ALA A 89 2.44 -8.44 5.46
N GLY A 90 3.69 -8.89 5.44
CA GLY A 90 4.18 -9.79 6.46
C GLY A 90 5.66 -9.99 6.36
N LYS A 91 6.16 -10.89 7.21
CA LYS A 91 7.56 -11.22 7.30
C LYS A 91 7.70 -12.68 7.64
N ASP A 92 8.68 -13.34 7.04
CA ASP A 92 9.02 -14.73 7.35
C ASP A 92 10.52 -14.74 7.63
N GLY A 93 10.88 -14.76 8.93
CA GLY A 93 12.26 -14.56 9.32
C GLY A 93 12.74 -13.17 8.91
N PHE A 94 13.77 -13.13 8.07
CA PHE A 94 14.28 -11.86 7.56
C PHE A 94 13.67 -11.47 6.22
N ASP A 95 12.82 -12.32 5.63
CA ASP A 95 12.22 -12.06 4.33
C ASP A 95 10.91 -11.30 4.50
N TYR A 96 10.77 -10.18 3.78
CA TYR A 96 9.46 -9.56 3.66
C TYR A 96 8.60 -10.36 2.71
N LEU A 97 7.36 -10.54 3.08
CA LEU A 97 6.38 -11.22 2.23
C LEU A 97 5.53 -10.17 1.53
N VAL A 98 5.48 -10.27 0.22
CA VAL A 98 4.77 -9.29 -0.59
C VAL A 98 3.63 -9.93 -1.35
N ARG A 99 2.68 -9.09 -1.71
CA ARG A 99 1.62 -9.44 -2.63
C ARG A 99 1.65 -8.43 -3.77
N ASP A 100 1.65 -8.94 -4.99
CA ASP A 100 1.68 -8.11 -6.18
C ASP A 100 0.25 -7.91 -6.66
N PRO A 101 -0.24 -6.65 -6.66
CA PRO A 101 -1.62 -6.39 -7.09
C PRO A 101 -1.81 -6.42 -8.60
N GLY A 102 -0.72 -6.52 -9.36
CA GLY A 102 -0.78 -6.58 -10.83
C GLY A 102 -0.85 -8.02 -11.32
N ALA A 103 -0.03 -8.34 -12.34
CA ALA A 103 -0.02 -9.65 -12.97
C ALA A 103 0.31 -10.78 -12.00
N GLY A 104 1.02 -10.47 -10.92
CA GLY A 104 1.36 -11.45 -9.91
C GLY A 104 0.31 -11.67 -8.84
N ALA A 105 -0.88 -11.05 -8.96
CA ALA A 105 -1.89 -11.12 -7.91
C ALA A 105 -2.32 -12.55 -7.59
N SER A 106 -2.40 -13.42 -8.60
CA SER A 106 -2.78 -14.82 -8.41
C SER A 106 -1.68 -15.64 -7.75
N LYS A 107 -0.47 -15.11 -7.67
CA LYS A 107 0.66 -15.81 -7.06
C LYS A 107 0.54 -15.89 -5.54
N GLY A 108 -0.26 -15.03 -4.94
CA GLY A 108 -0.36 -14.94 -3.49
C GLY A 108 0.82 -14.25 -2.87
N PHE A 109 1.20 -14.67 -1.66
CA PHE A 109 2.36 -14.11 -0.97
C PHE A 109 3.63 -14.79 -1.41
N TYR A 110 4.70 -14.01 -1.58
CA TYR A 110 6.02 -14.53 -1.91
C TYR A 110 7.09 -13.59 -1.34
N PRO A 111 8.33 -14.08 -1.17
CA PRO A 111 9.39 -13.23 -0.64
C PRO A 111 9.74 -12.08 -1.58
N LEU A 112 9.90 -10.89 -1.02
CA LEU A 112 10.30 -9.71 -1.79
C LEU A 112 11.59 -9.95 -2.58
N ARG A 113 12.53 -10.71 -2.03
CA ARG A 113 13.81 -10.98 -2.68
C ARG A 113 13.66 -11.64 -4.05
N GLU A 114 12.53 -12.30 -4.32
CA GLU A 114 12.31 -12.90 -5.64
C GLU A 114 12.24 -11.86 -6.75
N LEU A 115 11.94 -10.62 -6.42
CA LEU A 115 11.87 -9.55 -7.42
C LEU A 115 13.26 -9.05 -7.82
N GLY A 116 14.30 -9.37 -7.03
CA GLY A 116 15.67 -9.00 -7.34
C GLY A 116 15.93 -7.50 -7.34
N SER A 117 15.15 -6.75 -6.60
CA SER A 117 15.23 -5.29 -6.56
C SER A 117 15.35 -4.81 -5.13
N ASP A 118 16.06 -3.70 -4.97
CA ASP A 118 16.01 -2.95 -3.71
C ASP A 118 14.67 -2.25 -3.60
N ILE A 119 14.30 -1.91 -2.37
CA ILE A 119 13.16 -1.05 -2.12
C ILE A 119 13.60 0.38 -2.42
N GLU A 120 12.93 1.04 -3.36
CA GLU A 120 13.30 2.40 -3.78
C GLU A 120 12.53 3.48 -3.05
N ALA A 121 11.34 3.19 -2.58
CA ALA A 121 10.49 4.15 -1.90
C ALA A 121 9.41 3.43 -1.11
N LEU A 122 8.87 4.12 -0.13
CA LEU A 122 7.76 3.63 0.68
C LEU A 122 6.55 4.52 0.51
N ARG A 123 5.37 3.92 0.65
CA ARG A 123 4.10 4.64 0.77
C ARG A 123 3.27 3.87 1.77
N PHE A 124 2.70 4.53 2.76
CA PHE A 124 1.77 3.80 3.60
C PHE A 124 0.65 4.68 4.12
N TYR A 125 -0.47 4.02 4.36
CA TYR A 125 -1.67 4.58 4.92
C TYR A 125 -1.90 3.92 6.26
N GLN A 126 -2.61 4.60 7.13
CA GLN A 126 -2.89 4.12 8.46
C GLN A 126 -4.39 4.12 8.69
N PRO A 127 -4.94 3.02 9.24
CA PRO A 127 -6.35 3.03 9.60
C PRO A 127 -6.55 3.96 10.80
N LEU A 128 -7.68 4.66 10.82
CA LEU A 128 -7.98 5.53 11.93
C LEU A 128 -8.45 4.70 13.11
N SER A 129 -8.10 5.13 14.30
CA SER A 129 -8.33 4.34 15.50
C SER A 129 -9.78 3.98 15.74
N ASN A 130 -10.70 4.84 15.32
CA ASN A 130 -12.11 4.56 15.50
C ASN A 130 -12.58 3.38 14.66
N ILE A 131 -11.84 2.99 13.64
CA ILE A 131 -12.18 1.83 12.85
C ILE A 131 -12.06 0.58 13.67
N ARG A 132 -10.96 0.47 14.47
CA ARG A 132 -10.78 -0.73 15.17
C ARG A 132 -11.23 -0.61 16.56
N SER A 133 -11.55 0.56 17.02
CA SER A 133 -12.17 0.63 18.31
C SER A 133 -13.47 -0.13 18.30
N GLY A 134 -13.98 -0.34 17.14
CA GLY A 134 -15.06 -1.29 17.04
C GLY A 134 -14.59 -2.64 17.38
N LEU A 135 -13.35 -2.80 17.62
CA LEU A 135 -12.94 -4.05 17.92
C LEU A 135 -12.12 -4.04 19.02
N SER A 136 -11.68 -3.03 19.37
CA SER A 136 -10.93 -3.18 20.41
C SER A 136 -11.68 -3.39 21.52
N ALA A 137 -11.81 -3.17 21.51
CA ALA A 137 -12.20 -3.50 22.21
C ALA A 137 -12.32 -4.61 22.37
N GLN A 138 -12.25 -4.68 22.10
CA GLN A 138 -12.40 -5.50 22.09
C GLN A 138 -11.88 -6.18 22.37
N ARG A 139 -11.40 -6.12 22.74
CA ARG A 139 -10.99 -6.58 22.93
C ARG A 139 -10.87 -6.87 23.47
#